data_3032a25d099d394b944cb8dfa1fc14e7
#
_entry.id   3032a25d099d394b944cb8dfa1fc14e7
#
_cell.length_a   1.000
_cell.length_b   1.000
_cell.length_c   1.000
_cell.angle_alpha   90.00
_cell.angle_beta   90.00
_cell.angle_gamma   90.00
#
_symmetry.space_group_name_H-M   'P 1'
#
loop_
_entity.id
_entity.type
_entity.pdbx_description
1 polymer ?
#
loop_
_entity_poly.entity_id
_entity_poly.type
_entity_poly.pdbx_seq_one_letter_code
_entity_poly.pdbx_strand_id
1 'polypeptide(L)'
;MAQRAQTEDMRQMSLWDWCAPAPPDRPVAQPEPDAARRAKKDAGRIGYEAGASAELRVAQDYERRGFPLARRRWRGQGGEIDLIVRDGDGLIFVEVKKSRSFRHAAERLSRRQMNRIISAAEEFLGTQPLGSLTDVRFDLAMVDVYGQIRVIENAIGHC
;
A
#
# COMPACT_ATOMS: atom_id res chain seq x y z
N MET A 1 -38.17 28.30 -42.38
CA MET A 1 -39.53 28.01 -41.90
C MET A 1 -39.56 26.62 -41.27
N ALA A 2 -39.05 26.46 -40.04
CA ALA A 2 -39.16 25.19 -39.26
C ALA A 2 -38.76 25.42 -37.79
N GLN A 3 -39.42 26.28 -37.07
CA GLN A 3 -39.20 26.49 -35.63
C GLN A 3 -40.49 26.92 -34.91
N ARG A 4 -41.59 26.19 -35.13
CA ARG A 4 -42.89 26.49 -34.47
C ARG A 4 -43.67 25.23 -34.04
N ALA A 5 -43.03 24.12 -33.78
CA ALA A 5 -43.75 22.89 -33.44
C ALA A 5 -43.30 22.20 -32.15
N GLN A 6 -42.73 22.91 -31.19
CA GLN A 6 -42.28 22.29 -29.93
C GLN A 6 -42.74 22.99 -28.64
N THR A 7 -43.68 23.89 -28.70
CA THR A 7 -44.16 24.63 -27.51
C THR A 7 -45.60 24.35 -27.11
N GLU A 8 -46.30 23.42 -27.74
CA GLU A 8 -47.72 23.13 -27.44
C GLU A 8 -47.97 21.87 -26.58
N ASP A 9 -46.96 21.08 -26.31
CA ASP A 9 -47.17 19.78 -25.58
C ASP A 9 -47.05 19.88 -24.04
N MET A 10 -46.75 21.06 -23.50
CA MET A 10 -46.62 21.22 -22.03
C MET A 10 -47.91 21.70 -21.32
N ARG A 11 -49.04 21.86 -22.03
CA ARG A 11 -50.26 22.40 -21.41
C ARG A 11 -51.38 21.38 -21.14
N GLN A 12 -51.16 20.11 -21.38
CA GLN A 12 -52.15 19.05 -21.15
C GLN A 12 -51.73 17.93 -20.19
N MET A 13 -50.70 18.15 -19.39
CA MET A 13 -50.45 17.23 -18.29
C MET A 13 -51.47 17.47 -17.19
N SER A 14 -52.37 16.51 -16.97
CA SER A 14 -53.37 16.57 -15.92
C SER A 14 -52.73 16.44 -14.55
N LEU A 15 -53.36 17.02 -13.52
CA LEU A 15 -52.90 16.92 -12.12
C LEU A 15 -52.71 15.46 -11.65
N TRP A 16 -53.31 14.50 -12.36
CA TRP A 16 -53.22 13.07 -12.09
C TRP A 16 -51.93 12.44 -12.57
N ASP A 17 -51.22 13.02 -13.54
CA ASP A 17 -49.93 12.53 -14.00
C ASP A 17 -48.81 12.79 -12.98
N TRP A 18 -49.05 13.72 -12.04
CA TRP A 18 -48.15 14.00 -10.91
C TRP A 18 -48.32 13.04 -9.72
N CYS A 19 -49.46 12.34 -9.64
CA CYS A 19 -49.75 11.38 -8.57
C CYS A 19 -49.54 9.92 -9.00
N ALA A 20 -49.00 9.67 -10.17
CA ALA A 20 -48.63 8.31 -10.55
C ALA A 20 -47.55 7.79 -9.58
N PRO A 21 -47.73 6.60 -8.98
CA PRO A 21 -46.69 6.01 -8.15
C PRO A 21 -45.43 5.86 -8.99
N ALA A 22 -44.28 6.26 -8.43
CA ALA A 22 -42.97 6.07 -9.06
C ALA A 22 -42.87 4.61 -9.54
N PRO A 23 -42.34 4.37 -10.75
CA PRO A 23 -42.15 3.02 -11.23
C PRO A 23 -41.36 2.26 -10.16
N PRO A 24 -41.68 0.97 -9.89
CA PRO A 24 -40.98 0.21 -8.90
C PRO A 24 -39.47 0.28 -9.21
N ASP A 25 -38.69 0.59 -8.18
CA ASP A 25 -37.22 0.64 -8.25
C ASP A 25 -36.73 -0.53 -9.11
N ARG A 26 -36.08 -0.21 -10.23
CA ARG A 26 -35.40 -1.26 -10.99
C ARG A 26 -34.47 -1.96 -10.00
N PRO A 27 -34.52 -3.29 -9.91
CA PRO A 27 -33.56 -4.01 -9.09
C PRO A 27 -32.17 -3.55 -9.51
N VAL A 28 -31.43 -2.92 -8.60
CA VAL A 28 -30.02 -2.62 -8.82
C VAL A 28 -29.37 -3.97 -9.08
N ALA A 29 -28.96 -4.20 -10.33
CA ALA A 29 -28.32 -5.44 -10.71
C ALA A 29 -27.14 -5.67 -9.77
N GLN A 30 -27.22 -6.70 -8.95
CA GLN A 30 -26.10 -7.09 -8.11
C GLN A 30 -24.95 -7.44 -9.05
N PRO A 31 -23.73 -6.93 -8.81
CA PRO A 31 -22.61 -7.26 -9.69
C PRO A 31 -22.41 -8.78 -9.68
N GLU A 32 -22.32 -9.34 -10.87
CA GLU A 32 -22.06 -10.77 -11.07
C GLU A 32 -20.87 -11.21 -10.19
N PRO A 33 -20.95 -12.39 -9.53
CA PRO A 33 -19.89 -12.87 -8.64
C PRO A 33 -18.49 -12.85 -9.27
N ASP A 34 -18.42 -13.01 -10.56
CA ASP A 34 -17.18 -12.96 -11.35
C ASP A 34 -16.64 -11.53 -11.48
N ALA A 35 -17.48 -10.52 -11.58
CA ALA A 35 -17.06 -9.12 -11.61
C ALA A 35 -16.47 -8.67 -10.27
N ALA A 36 -17.08 -9.04 -9.14
CA ALA A 36 -16.55 -8.77 -7.80
C ALA A 36 -15.19 -9.46 -7.56
N ARG A 37 -15.04 -10.69 -8.04
CA ARG A 37 -13.79 -11.46 -7.95
C ARG A 37 -12.68 -10.85 -8.81
N ARG A 38 -12.99 -10.40 -10.03
CA ARG A 38 -12.05 -9.68 -10.91
C ARG A 38 -11.63 -8.35 -10.28
N ALA A 39 -12.55 -7.54 -9.79
CA ALA A 39 -12.27 -6.27 -9.12
C ALA A 39 -11.34 -6.46 -7.91
N LYS A 40 -11.58 -7.50 -7.09
CA LYS A 40 -10.71 -7.83 -5.95
C LYS A 40 -9.30 -8.24 -6.39
N LYS A 41 -9.18 -9.02 -7.47
CA LYS A 41 -7.88 -9.43 -8.05
C LYS A 41 -7.12 -8.23 -8.61
N ASP A 42 -7.80 -7.34 -9.32
CA ASP A 42 -7.19 -6.12 -9.90
C ASP A 42 -6.76 -5.14 -8.80
N ALA A 43 -7.58 -4.95 -7.76
CA ALA A 43 -7.21 -4.15 -6.60
C ALA A 43 -5.97 -4.73 -5.88
N GLY A 44 -5.88 -6.06 -5.76
CA GLY A 44 -4.71 -6.74 -5.22
C GLY A 44 -3.45 -6.52 -6.06
N ARG A 45 -3.56 -6.60 -7.39
CA ARG A 45 -2.44 -6.35 -8.32
C ARG A 45 -1.97 -4.91 -8.25
N ILE A 46 -2.89 -3.94 -8.30
CA ILE A 46 -2.57 -2.51 -8.17
C ILE A 46 -1.88 -2.23 -6.83
N GLY A 47 -2.37 -2.81 -5.74
CA GLY A 47 -1.75 -2.68 -4.41
C GLY A 47 -0.33 -3.25 -4.38
N TYR A 48 -0.11 -4.40 -4.99
CA TYR A 48 1.21 -5.04 -5.10
C TYR A 48 2.20 -4.19 -5.93
N GLU A 49 1.81 -3.74 -7.12
CA GLU A 49 2.63 -2.88 -7.98
C GLU A 49 2.99 -1.55 -7.30
N ALA A 50 2.02 -0.97 -6.58
CA ALA A 50 2.24 0.24 -5.80
C ALA A 50 3.21 0.02 -4.63
N GLY A 51 3.17 -1.15 -3.97
CA GLY A 51 4.13 -1.54 -2.93
C GLY A 51 5.54 -1.69 -3.50
N ALA A 52 5.69 -2.46 -4.58
CA ALA A 52 6.98 -2.66 -5.25
C ALA A 52 7.62 -1.34 -5.74
N SER A 53 6.81 -0.38 -6.18
CA SER A 53 7.28 0.96 -6.56
C SER A 53 7.77 1.76 -5.34
N ALA A 54 7.11 1.64 -4.17
CA ALA A 54 7.54 2.30 -2.94
C ALA A 54 8.88 1.73 -2.45
N GLU A 55 9.02 0.39 -2.42
CA GLU A 55 10.27 -0.29 -2.06
C GLU A 55 11.44 0.15 -2.94
N LEU A 56 11.24 0.25 -4.26
CA LEU A 56 12.28 0.71 -5.19
C LEU A 56 12.72 2.14 -4.89
N ARG A 57 11.79 3.05 -4.64
CA ARG A 57 12.09 4.45 -4.30
C ARG A 57 12.88 4.55 -2.99
N VAL A 58 12.50 3.78 -1.97
CA VAL A 58 13.21 3.74 -0.69
C VAL A 58 14.60 3.17 -0.88
N ALA A 59 14.78 2.10 -1.66
CA ALA A 59 16.08 1.54 -1.96
C ALA A 59 17.02 2.59 -2.61
N GLN A 60 16.54 3.30 -3.62
CA GLN A 60 17.27 4.39 -4.27
C GLN A 60 17.63 5.54 -3.31
N ASP A 61 16.74 5.84 -2.34
CA ASP A 61 17.01 6.86 -1.32
C ASP A 61 18.16 6.44 -0.39
N TYR A 62 18.16 5.19 0.07
CA TYR A 62 19.25 4.65 0.88
C TYR A 62 20.57 4.62 0.10
N GLU A 63 20.57 4.19 -1.17
CA GLU A 63 21.77 4.18 -2.02
C GLU A 63 22.34 5.60 -2.20
N ARG A 64 21.50 6.61 -2.43
CA ARG A 64 21.94 8.03 -2.52
C ARG A 64 22.54 8.54 -1.22
N ARG A 65 22.09 8.02 -0.08
CA ARG A 65 22.62 8.34 1.25
C ARG A 65 23.90 7.55 1.59
N GLY A 66 24.38 6.69 0.70
CA GLY A 66 25.59 5.89 0.87
C GLY A 66 25.37 4.52 1.52
N PHE A 67 24.14 4.02 1.58
CA PHE A 67 23.81 2.70 2.09
C PHE A 67 23.47 1.75 0.93
N PRO A 68 24.43 0.99 0.40
CA PRO A 68 24.18 0.14 -0.76
C PRO A 68 23.20 -0.99 -0.44
N LEU A 69 22.34 -1.31 -1.41
CA LEU A 69 21.37 -2.37 -1.30
C LEU A 69 22.06 -3.75 -1.21
N ALA A 70 21.80 -4.51 -0.15
CA ALA A 70 22.26 -5.88 0.00
C ALA A 70 21.23 -6.89 -0.54
N ARG A 71 19.95 -6.73 -0.17
CA ARG A 71 18.84 -7.57 -0.65
C ARG A 71 17.54 -6.78 -0.69
N ARG A 72 16.65 -7.21 -1.57
CA ARG A 72 15.26 -6.74 -1.66
C ARG A 72 14.32 -7.93 -1.55
N ARG A 73 13.24 -7.76 -0.77
CA ARG A 73 12.21 -8.77 -0.56
C ARG A 73 12.80 -10.12 -0.17
N TRP A 74 13.67 -10.08 0.83
CA TRP A 74 14.24 -11.30 1.35
C TRP A 74 13.20 -12.07 2.17
N ARG A 75 13.11 -13.38 1.92
CA ARG A 75 12.16 -14.26 2.58
C ARG A 75 12.87 -15.34 3.33
N GLY A 76 12.63 -15.39 4.65
CA GLY A 76 12.96 -16.49 5.52
C GLY A 76 11.71 -17.21 6.04
N GLN A 77 11.90 -18.17 6.92
CA GLN A 77 10.79 -18.87 7.60
C GLN A 77 10.02 -17.92 8.53
N GLY A 78 10.73 -16.98 9.19
CA GLY A 78 10.16 -15.99 10.10
C GLY A 78 9.30 -14.95 9.41
N GLY A 79 9.56 -14.62 8.16
CA GLY A 79 8.82 -13.62 7.41
C GLY A 79 9.54 -13.05 6.19
N GLU A 80 9.07 -11.92 5.69
CA GLU A 80 9.67 -11.16 4.60
C GLU A 80 10.21 -9.85 5.15
N ILE A 81 11.39 -9.41 4.65
CA ILE A 81 11.99 -8.11 4.87
C ILE A 81 12.01 -7.37 3.53
N ASP A 82 11.45 -6.17 3.49
CA ASP A 82 11.31 -5.41 2.25
C ASP A 82 12.66 -5.03 1.67
N LEU A 83 13.56 -4.45 2.48
CA LEU A 83 14.91 -4.08 2.07
C LEU A 83 15.93 -4.40 3.16
N ILE A 84 17.12 -4.82 2.74
CA ILE A 84 18.30 -4.96 3.58
C ILE A 84 19.40 -4.15 2.90
N VAL A 85 19.95 -3.16 3.60
CA VAL A 85 21.03 -2.31 3.09
C VAL A 85 22.26 -2.41 3.99
N ARG A 86 23.43 -2.10 3.47
CA ARG A 86 24.69 -2.13 4.23
C ARG A 86 24.95 -0.76 4.87
N ASP A 87 25.48 -0.80 6.09
CA ASP A 87 26.00 0.36 6.82
C ASP A 87 27.44 0.02 7.27
N GLY A 88 28.42 0.24 6.40
CA GLY A 88 29.75 -0.32 6.59
C GLY A 88 29.71 -1.83 6.66
N ASP A 89 30.20 -2.40 7.79
CA ASP A 89 30.14 -3.83 8.08
C ASP A 89 28.80 -4.27 8.70
N GLY A 90 27.96 -3.31 9.08
CA GLY A 90 26.64 -3.53 9.64
C GLY A 90 25.52 -3.62 8.59
N LEU A 91 24.30 -3.82 9.07
CA LEU A 91 23.11 -3.99 8.26
C LEU A 91 21.95 -3.13 8.80
N ILE A 92 21.19 -2.57 7.88
CA ILE A 92 19.91 -1.92 8.18
C ILE A 92 18.80 -2.74 7.54
N PHE A 93 17.88 -3.23 8.36
CA PHE A 93 16.66 -3.88 7.94
C PHE A 93 15.56 -2.85 7.83
N VAL A 94 14.95 -2.70 6.65
CA VAL A 94 13.99 -1.64 6.38
C VAL A 94 12.64 -2.25 6.05
N GLU A 95 11.63 -1.86 6.83
CA GLU A 95 10.22 -2.11 6.53
C GLU A 95 9.65 -0.89 5.79
N VAL A 96 8.98 -1.11 4.65
CA VAL A 96 8.43 -0.06 3.82
C VAL A 96 6.90 0.01 3.97
N LYS A 97 6.38 1.16 4.37
CA LYS A 97 4.94 1.41 4.48
C LYS A 97 4.48 2.50 3.53
N LYS A 98 3.58 2.16 2.62
CA LYS A 98 2.86 3.13 1.81
C LYS A 98 1.58 3.56 2.53
N SER A 99 1.38 4.87 2.70
CA SER A 99 0.20 5.41 3.37
C SER A 99 -0.14 6.81 2.85
N ARG A 100 -1.39 7.21 3.02
CA ARG A 100 -1.83 8.59 2.73
C ARG A 100 -1.22 9.62 3.68
N SER A 101 -0.81 9.20 4.88
CA SER A 101 -0.13 10.05 5.85
C SER A 101 0.93 9.26 6.62
N PHE A 102 2.00 9.93 7.01
CA PHE A 102 3.09 9.34 7.78
C PHE A 102 2.66 8.86 9.17
N ARG A 103 1.71 9.56 9.81
CA ARG A 103 1.14 9.16 11.11
C ARG A 103 0.51 7.76 11.04
N HIS A 104 -0.39 7.54 10.09
CA HIS A 104 -1.04 6.25 9.91
C HIS A 104 -0.08 5.12 9.48
N ALA A 105 1.03 5.46 8.83
CA ALA A 105 2.03 4.47 8.47
C ALA A 105 2.77 3.94 9.70
N ALA A 106 3.16 4.81 10.62
CA ALA A 106 3.83 4.43 11.87
C ALA A 106 2.93 3.57 12.78
N GLU A 107 1.64 3.92 12.90
CA GLU A 107 0.66 3.17 13.70
C GLU A 107 0.38 1.74 13.17
N ARG A 108 0.72 1.46 11.91
CA ARG A 108 0.52 0.14 11.30
C ARG A 108 1.61 -0.88 11.60
N LEU A 109 2.69 -0.48 12.24
CA LEU A 109 3.74 -1.41 12.63
C LEU A 109 3.34 -2.12 13.93
N SER A 110 2.62 -3.24 13.79
CA SER A 110 2.17 -4.04 14.93
C SER A 110 3.33 -4.82 15.57
N ARG A 111 3.23 -5.13 16.87
CA ARG A 111 4.20 -6.00 17.57
C ARG A 111 4.41 -7.35 16.87
N ARG A 112 3.33 -7.94 16.33
CA ARG A 112 3.42 -9.20 15.57
C ARG A 112 4.28 -9.03 14.32
N GLN A 113 4.17 -7.90 13.63
CA GLN A 113 4.98 -7.62 12.44
C GLN A 113 6.44 -7.37 12.83
N MET A 114 6.69 -6.60 13.91
CA MET A 114 8.05 -6.40 14.43
C MET A 114 8.73 -7.72 14.75
N ASN A 115 8.08 -8.62 15.48
CA ASN A 115 8.63 -9.94 15.80
C ASN A 115 8.96 -10.77 14.56
N ARG A 116 8.12 -10.72 13.51
CA ARG A 116 8.40 -11.41 12.25
C ARG A 116 9.60 -10.84 11.53
N ILE A 117 9.77 -9.51 11.53
CA ILE A 117 10.95 -8.86 10.94
C ILE A 117 12.21 -9.24 11.71
N ILE A 118 12.16 -9.25 13.04
CA ILE A 118 13.29 -9.66 13.89
C ILE A 118 13.67 -11.12 13.60
N SER A 119 12.73 -12.05 13.62
CA SER A 119 13.00 -13.46 13.30
C SER A 119 13.59 -13.65 11.90
N ALA A 120 13.07 -12.93 10.91
CA ALA A 120 13.60 -12.97 9.56
C ALA A 120 15.03 -12.36 9.49
N ALA A 121 15.30 -11.30 10.26
CA ALA A 121 16.61 -10.69 10.34
C ALA A 121 17.64 -11.64 10.98
N GLU A 122 17.27 -12.36 12.05
CA GLU A 122 18.13 -13.39 12.68
C GLU A 122 18.52 -14.49 11.68
N GLU A 123 17.56 -14.96 10.86
CA GLU A 123 17.85 -15.93 9.80
C GLU A 123 18.83 -15.37 8.75
N PHE A 124 18.64 -14.09 8.35
CA PHE A 124 19.56 -13.45 7.42
C PHE A 124 20.96 -13.28 8.01
N LEU A 125 21.06 -12.88 9.29
CA LEU A 125 22.32 -12.73 10.00
C LEU A 125 23.11 -14.03 10.04
N GLY A 126 22.45 -15.19 10.17
CA GLY A 126 23.09 -16.50 10.09
C GLY A 126 23.82 -16.76 8.76
N THR A 127 23.53 -15.99 7.71
CA THR A 127 24.23 -16.05 6.41
C THR A 127 25.39 -15.06 6.29
N GLN A 128 25.61 -14.20 7.28
CA GLN A 128 26.65 -13.18 7.26
C GLN A 128 27.94 -13.68 7.95
N PRO A 129 29.11 -13.16 7.56
CA PRO A 129 30.37 -13.59 8.10
C PRO A 129 30.50 -13.43 9.64
N LEU A 130 29.95 -12.36 10.19
CA LEU A 130 29.93 -12.07 11.63
C LEU A 130 28.71 -12.67 12.36
N GLY A 131 27.79 -13.26 11.62
CA GLY A 131 26.56 -13.83 12.19
C GLY A 131 25.84 -12.84 13.11
N SER A 132 25.50 -13.26 14.32
CA SER A 132 24.83 -12.45 15.34
C SER A 132 25.68 -11.30 15.90
N LEU A 133 26.96 -11.24 15.60
CA LEU A 133 27.86 -10.12 15.99
C LEU A 133 27.82 -8.97 14.98
N THR A 134 27.07 -9.10 13.88
CA THR A 134 26.86 -8.01 12.93
C THR A 134 26.03 -6.89 13.58
N ASP A 135 26.51 -5.66 13.53
CA ASP A 135 25.74 -4.51 13.97
C ASP A 135 24.46 -4.35 13.12
N VAL A 136 23.32 -4.16 13.79
CA VAL A 136 22.04 -4.07 13.11
C VAL A 136 21.22 -2.86 13.56
N ARG A 137 20.46 -2.31 12.60
CA ARG A 137 19.46 -1.29 12.82
C ARG A 137 18.17 -1.67 12.09
N PHE A 138 17.03 -1.33 12.68
CA PHE A 138 15.71 -1.56 12.08
C PHE A 138 15.01 -0.25 11.79
N ASP A 139 14.82 0.06 10.53
CA ASP A 139 14.21 1.30 10.10
C ASP A 139 12.80 1.08 9.55
N LEU A 140 11.92 2.07 9.77
CA LEU A 140 10.61 2.15 9.14
C LEU A 140 10.62 3.27 8.10
N ALA A 141 10.57 2.92 6.83
CA ALA A 141 10.47 3.85 5.73
C ALA A 141 9.00 4.02 5.31
N MET A 142 8.51 5.25 5.33
CA MET A 142 7.14 5.59 4.97
C MET A 142 7.14 6.37 3.66
N VAL A 143 6.26 5.97 2.74
CA VAL A 143 6.09 6.63 1.44
C VAL A 143 4.66 7.13 1.33
N ASP A 144 4.47 8.42 1.10
CA ASP A 144 3.16 9.01 0.91
C ASP A 144 2.64 8.87 -0.54
N VAL A 145 1.44 9.40 -0.79
CA VAL A 145 0.82 9.36 -2.13
C VAL A 145 1.55 10.21 -3.17
N TYR A 146 2.36 11.17 -2.74
CA TYR A 146 3.18 12.02 -3.59
C TYR A 146 4.57 11.42 -3.83
N GLY A 147 4.88 10.29 -3.19
CA GLY A 147 6.18 9.63 -3.26
C GLY A 147 7.23 10.27 -2.35
N GLN A 148 6.85 11.12 -1.39
CA GLN A 148 7.75 11.62 -0.37
C GLN A 148 8.12 10.50 0.60
N ILE A 149 9.39 10.43 0.97
CA ILE A 149 9.92 9.41 1.86
C ILE A 149 10.24 10.07 3.21
N ARG A 150 9.82 9.41 4.29
CA ARG A 150 10.25 9.71 5.65
C ARG A 150 10.73 8.42 6.30
N VAL A 151 11.89 8.44 6.91
CA VAL A 151 12.46 7.31 7.62
C VAL A 151 12.43 7.57 9.12
N ILE A 152 11.97 6.59 9.89
CA ILE A 152 12.17 6.51 11.33
C ILE A 152 13.28 5.49 11.53
N GLU A 153 14.46 5.98 11.89
CA GLU A 153 15.61 5.15 12.18
C GLU A 153 15.44 4.45 13.52
N ASN A 154 15.91 3.22 13.60
CA ASN A 154 15.82 2.36 14.80
C ASN A 154 14.39 2.22 15.36
N ALA A 155 13.40 2.11 14.47
CA ALA A 155 11.98 2.10 14.83
C ALA A 155 11.56 0.88 15.68
N ILE A 156 12.34 -0.20 15.71
CA ILE A 156 12.06 -1.45 16.45
C ILE A 156 12.95 -1.58 17.69
N GLY A 157 13.99 -0.79 17.84
CA GLY A 157 14.98 -0.93 18.92
C GLY A 157 14.63 -0.23 20.25
N HIS A 158 13.48 0.39 20.37
CA HIS A 158 13.05 1.09 21.59
C HIS A 158 11.80 0.40 22.19
N CYS A 159 11.96 -0.83 22.65
CA CYS A 159 10.96 -1.49 23.49
C CYS A 159 11.54 -1.78 24.87
#